data_576e4afee0d4353dc81d05a31bd96da2
#
_entry.id   576e4afee0d4353dc81d05a31bd96da2
#
_cell.length_a   1.000
_cell.length_b   1.000
_cell.length_c   1.000
_cell.angle_alpha   90.00
_cell.angle_beta   90.00
_cell.angle_gamma   90.00
#
_symmetry.space_group_name_H-M   'P 1'
#
loop_
_entity.id
_entity.type
_entity.pdbx_description
1 polymer ?
#
loop_
_entity_poly.entity_id
_entity_poly.type
_entity_poly.pdbx_seq_one_letter_code
_entity_poly.pdbx_strand_id
1 'polypeptide(L)'
;MKWRSPFWPGGLRAVSSVGALVLAGLLLSQGARVVAKPKEGPARTCYDCHEGAKQEFAKRKFVHVPVAKTDCAACHLSHGFSQKLVLKSPPDKLCLDCHADLLKVTAPSHPHPAFAKGGCVTCHDPHGSDQPHLVREGAAGGTCFGCHDKTKAEATAATVHAPFKDGACAACHAPHGSDQPGMVKSAGDALCAPCHAGAQVDAKHATVVRGGLACLDCHSPHASASANLLRAGAHAPVAEGQCDACHVMTAGKPAKELTEKVPALCIGCHEDKKGLGTKTVQHPPASDGSCLDCHDPHRGHAEALLKDKPVALCGSCHDDVAADLKKPVVHRAFADGQCASCHAVHGGDHDKLKKTADGEMCLGCHKELATRIASAKGVHPPAAKKDCLRCHVPHSGDRPH
;
A
#
# COMPACT_ATOMS: atom_id res chain seq x y z
N MET A 1 -14.74 -10.93 -42.04
CA MET A 1 -14.88 -12.16 -42.83
C MET A 1 -15.91 -13.05 -42.17
N LYS A 2 -17.02 -13.26 -42.83
CA LYS A 2 -18.15 -14.10 -42.44
C LYS A 2 -17.78 -15.57 -42.66
N TRP A 3 -18.10 -16.44 -41.67
CA TRP A 3 -18.26 -17.85 -41.95
C TRP A 3 -19.57 -18.36 -41.38
N ARG A 4 -20.33 -18.94 -42.30
CA ARG A 4 -21.71 -19.47 -42.13
C ARG A 4 -21.65 -20.93 -41.68
N SER A 5 -22.73 -21.33 -40.96
CA SER A 5 -23.16 -22.71 -40.70
C SER A 5 -23.48 -23.48 -41.97
N PRO A 6 -23.59 -24.81 -41.90
CA PRO A 6 -24.74 -25.44 -42.56
C PRO A 6 -25.59 -26.33 -41.67
N PHE A 7 -26.88 -26.18 -41.88
CA PHE A 7 -28.00 -27.10 -41.57
C PHE A 7 -27.85 -28.42 -42.28
N TRP A 8 -28.41 -29.50 -41.71
CA TRP A 8 -29.06 -30.56 -42.46
C TRP A 8 -30.20 -31.21 -41.67
N PRO A 9 -31.30 -31.56 -42.37
CA PRO A 9 -32.57 -32.03 -41.76
C PRO A 9 -32.87 -33.50 -42.08
N GLY A 10 -33.80 -34.07 -41.36
CA GLY A 10 -34.79 -35.02 -41.89
C GLY A 10 -34.65 -36.49 -41.57
N GLY A 11 -35.74 -37.06 -41.11
CA GLY A 11 -36.06 -38.48 -41.33
C GLY A 11 -36.96 -39.14 -40.31
N LEU A 12 -38.27 -38.86 -40.39
CA LEU A 12 -39.30 -39.76 -39.83
C LEU A 12 -39.24 -41.12 -40.50
N ARG A 13 -39.41 -42.19 -39.72
CA ARG A 13 -40.20 -43.38 -40.15
C ARG A 13 -40.84 -44.05 -38.96
N ALA A 14 -42.16 -44.13 -38.99
CA ALA A 14 -43.03 -44.98 -38.21
C ALA A 14 -43.13 -46.36 -38.87
N VAL A 15 -43.20 -47.41 -38.12
CA VAL A 15 -43.85 -48.70 -38.53
C VAL A 15 -44.55 -49.31 -37.33
N SER A 16 -45.81 -49.55 -37.56
CA SER A 16 -46.75 -50.26 -36.69
C SER A 16 -46.58 -51.79 -36.75
N SER A 17 -46.99 -52.54 -35.76
CA SER A 17 -48.03 -53.55 -35.73
C SER A 17 -47.75 -54.63 -34.67
N VAL A 18 -48.64 -54.75 -33.73
CA VAL A 18 -49.60 -55.85 -33.49
C VAL A 18 -48.98 -57.24 -33.22
N GLY A 19 -49.32 -57.79 -32.04
CA GLY A 19 -49.11 -59.17 -31.65
C GLY A 19 -49.58 -59.43 -30.23
N ALA A 20 -50.90 -59.67 -30.07
CA ALA A 20 -51.48 -60.20 -28.85
C ALA A 20 -51.25 -61.72 -28.77
N LEU A 21 -50.85 -62.24 -27.61
CA LEU A 21 -51.15 -63.60 -27.21
C LEU A 21 -51.23 -63.72 -25.69
N VAL A 22 -52.38 -64.22 -25.28
CA VAL A 22 -52.85 -64.62 -23.96
C VAL A 22 -52.09 -65.82 -23.50
N LEU A 23 -51.63 -65.90 -22.28
CA LEU A 23 -51.44 -67.14 -21.51
C LEU A 23 -51.66 -66.84 -20.02
N ALA A 24 -52.66 -67.58 -19.52
CA ALA A 24 -53.15 -67.56 -18.15
C ALA A 24 -52.24 -68.32 -17.18
N GLY A 25 -52.19 -67.80 -15.95
CA GLY A 25 -52.21 -68.64 -14.75
C GLY A 25 -50.89 -69.07 -14.17
N LEU A 26 -50.55 -68.44 -13.07
CA LEU A 26 -50.25 -69.09 -11.78
C LEU A 26 -50.10 -68.02 -10.69
N LEU A 27 -51.12 -67.91 -9.85
CA LEU A 27 -51.06 -67.20 -8.60
C LEU A 27 -50.11 -67.85 -7.62
N LEU A 28 -48.87 -67.43 -7.52
CA LEU A 28 -48.05 -67.71 -6.36
C LEU A 28 -48.03 -66.39 -5.49
N SER A 29 -48.79 -66.53 -4.40
CA SER A 29 -48.77 -65.55 -3.32
C SER A 29 -47.37 -65.48 -2.68
N GLN A 30 -46.50 -64.61 -3.20
CA GLN A 30 -45.30 -64.19 -2.48
C GLN A 30 -45.72 -63.13 -1.49
N GLY A 31 -45.82 -63.52 -0.23
CA GLY A 31 -45.96 -62.55 0.87
C GLY A 31 -44.91 -61.52 0.80
N ALA A 32 -45.28 -60.30 0.48
CA ALA A 32 -44.41 -59.11 0.59
C ALA A 32 -43.96 -59.02 2.04
N ARG A 33 -42.74 -59.48 2.32
CA ARG A 33 -42.07 -59.08 3.56
C ARG A 33 -41.90 -57.61 3.48
N VAL A 34 -42.73 -56.86 4.19
CA VAL A 34 -42.48 -55.45 4.54
C VAL A 34 -41.20 -55.43 5.37
N VAL A 35 -40.08 -55.17 4.71
CA VAL A 35 -38.84 -54.83 5.41
C VAL A 35 -39.12 -53.45 6.00
N ALA A 36 -39.42 -53.39 7.28
CA ALA A 36 -39.53 -52.16 8.00
C ALA A 36 -38.24 -51.36 7.73
N LYS A 37 -38.35 -50.18 7.10
CA LYS A 37 -37.22 -49.23 7.06
C LYS A 37 -36.65 -49.08 8.46
N PRO A 38 -35.34 -49.21 8.65
CA PRO A 38 -34.73 -48.91 9.92
C PRO A 38 -35.24 -47.53 10.37
N LYS A 39 -35.73 -47.45 11.60
CA LYS A 39 -36.00 -46.12 12.23
C LYS A 39 -34.72 -45.31 12.09
N GLU A 40 -34.73 -44.30 11.25
CA GLU A 40 -33.65 -43.33 11.19
C GLU A 40 -33.56 -42.74 12.60
N GLY A 41 -32.50 -43.05 13.32
CA GLY A 41 -32.16 -42.37 14.56
C GLY A 41 -32.06 -40.86 14.30
N PRO A 42 -32.13 -40.03 15.34
CA PRO A 42 -32.03 -38.60 15.15
C PRO A 42 -30.79 -38.27 14.30
N ALA A 43 -31.00 -37.50 13.24
CA ALA A 43 -29.93 -37.12 12.32
C ALA A 43 -28.77 -36.53 13.12
N ARG A 44 -27.60 -37.16 13.06
CA ARG A 44 -26.41 -36.66 13.74
C ARG A 44 -26.03 -35.30 13.19
N THR A 45 -25.83 -34.37 14.07
CA THR A 45 -25.30 -33.03 13.75
C THR A 45 -23.77 -33.06 13.74
N CYS A 46 -23.15 -32.09 13.08
CA CYS A 46 -21.69 -31.99 13.09
C CYS A 46 -21.14 -31.83 14.53
N TYR A 47 -21.91 -31.22 15.42
CA TYR A 47 -21.55 -31.00 16.82
C TYR A 47 -21.54 -32.25 17.68
N ASP A 48 -22.14 -33.35 17.22
CA ASP A 48 -22.06 -34.64 17.94
C ASP A 48 -20.63 -35.22 17.94
N CYS A 49 -19.82 -34.79 16.97
CA CYS A 49 -18.39 -35.11 16.89
C CYS A 49 -17.50 -33.90 17.15
N HIS A 50 -17.97 -32.68 16.86
CA HIS A 50 -17.23 -31.43 16.99
C HIS A 50 -17.77 -30.60 18.18
N GLU A 51 -17.90 -31.20 19.35
CA GLU A 51 -18.45 -30.53 20.55
C GLU A 51 -17.64 -29.30 20.98
N GLY A 52 -16.30 -29.38 20.87
CA GLY A 52 -15.41 -28.25 21.14
C GLY A 52 -15.68 -27.03 20.27
N ALA A 53 -16.00 -27.25 18.99
CA ALA A 53 -16.34 -26.17 18.07
C ALA A 53 -17.64 -25.46 18.46
N LYS A 54 -18.65 -26.21 18.94
CA LYS A 54 -19.89 -25.61 19.44
C LYS A 54 -19.63 -24.66 20.59
N GLN A 55 -18.81 -25.10 21.56
CA GLN A 55 -18.47 -24.30 22.73
C GLN A 55 -17.62 -23.08 22.35
N GLU A 56 -16.70 -23.22 21.41
CA GLU A 56 -15.85 -22.14 20.93
C GLU A 56 -16.68 -21.06 20.23
N PHE A 57 -17.52 -21.45 19.27
CA PHE A 57 -18.30 -20.49 18.49
C PHE A 57 -19.37 -19.79 19.32
N ALA A 58 -19.96 -20.49 20.31
CA ALA A 58 -20.93 -19.88 21.24
C ALA A 58 -20.36 -18.78 22.11
N LYS A 59 -19.03 -18.72 22.30
CA LYS A 59 -18.35 -17.66 23.06
C LYS A 59 -18.09 -16.40 22.25
N ARG A 60 -18.17 -16.47 20.91
CA ARG A 60 -17.87 -15.34 20.04
C ARG A 60 -19.01 -14.32 20.06
N LYS A 61 -18.63 -13.03 20.08
CA LYS A 61 -19.60 -11.93 20.09
C LYS A 61 -20.37 -11.83 18.78
N PHE A 62 -19.72 -12.13 17.67
CA PHE A 62 -20.30 -12.16 16.34
C PHE A 62 -20.07 -13.55 15.73
N VAL A 63 -21.14 -14.26 15.44
CA VAL A 63 -21.09 -15.60 14.84
C VAL A 63 -21.62 -15.50 13.40
N HIS A 64 -20.91 -16.11 12.46
CA HIS A 64 -21.34 -16.14 11.06
C HIS A 64 -22.70 -16.83 10.93
N VAL A 65 -23.60 -16.29 10.13
CA VAL A 65 -24.99 -16.78 10.03
C VAL A 65 -25.10 -18.28 9.72
N PRO A 66 -24.36 -18.88 8.77
CA PRO A 66 -24.37 -20.32 8.57
C PRO A 66 -23.96 -21.10 9.84
N VAL A 67 -22.94 -20.63 10.55
CA VAL A 67 -22.46 -21.28 11.78
C VAL A 67 -23.50 -21.18 12.89
N ALA A 68 -24.13 -20.03 13.06
CA ALA A 68 -25.21 -19.82 14.03
C ALA A 68 -26.41 -20.73 13.75
N LYS A 69 -26.67 -21.05 12.48
CA LYS A 69 -27.72 -21.98 12.03
C LYS A 69 -27.27 -23.45 12.02
N THR A 70 -26.05 -23.75 12.42
CA THR A 70 -25.46 -25.09 12.36
C THR A 70 -25.39 -25.65 10.93
N ASP A 71 -25.38 -24.79 9.93
CA ASP A 71 -25.25 -25.16 8.52
C ASP A 71 -23.78 -25.27 8.11
N CYS A 72 -23.08 -26.21 8.74
CA CYS A 72 -21.67 -26.45 8.43
C CYS A 72 -21.46 -26.91 6.97
N ALA A 73 -22.47 -27.60 6.44
CA ALA A 73 -22.49 -28.07 5.07
C ALA A 73 -22.62 -26.92 4.03
N ALA A 74 -22.90 -25.69 4.43
CA ALA A 74 -22.81 -24.55 3.54
C ALA A 74 -21.39 -24.38 2.95
N CYS A 75 -20.37 -24.67 3.74
CA CYS A 75 -18.95 -24.47 3.39
C CYS A 75 -18.14 -25.76 3.33
N HIS A 76 -18.47 -26.76 4.18
CA HIS A 76 -17.69 -27.99 4.34
C HIS A 76 -18.35 -29.18 3.64
N LEU A 77 -17.51 -30.05 3.11
CA LEU A 77 -17.95 -31.40 2.69
C LEU A 77 -17.88 -32.36 3.89
N SER A 78 -18.81 -33.28 3.95
CA SER A 78 -18.76 -34.38 4.92
C SER A 78 -17.52 -35.24 4.65
N HIS A 79 -16.70 -35.45 5.68
CA HIS A 79 -15.40 -36.13 5.53
C HIS A 79 -15.31 -37.48 6.24
N GLY A 80 -16.41 -37.96 6.87
CA GLY A 80 -16.39 -39.16 7.66
C GLY A 80 -15.34 -39.13 8.77
N PHE A 81 -14.44 -40.12 8.79
CA PHE A 81 -13.34 -40.16 9.77
C PHE A 81 -12.04 -39.50 9.32
N SER A 82 -12.02 -38.85 8.14
CA SER A 82 -10.84 -38.10 7.70
C SER A 82 -10.58 -36.90 8.61
N GLN A 83 -9.31 -36.66 8.98
CA GLN A 83 -8.90 -35.47 9.73
C GLN A 83 -8.62 -34.28 8.82
N LYS A 84 -8.75 -34.46 7.49
CA LYS A 84 -8.54 -33.37 6.55
C LYS A 84 -9.78 -32.48 6.49
N LEU A 85 -9.56 -31.17 6.67
CA LEU A 85 -10.58 -30.17 6.36
C LEU A 85 -10.85 -30.17 4.86
N VAL A 86 -12.11 -30.41 4.47
CA VAL A 86 -12.55 -30.40 3.08
C VAL A 86 -13.59 -29.31 2.88
N LEU A 87 -13.27 -28.36 2.03
CA LEU A 87 -14.17 -27.28 1.63
C LEU A 87 -14.86 -27.64 0.31
N LYS A 88 -16.08 -27.13 0.11
CA LYS A 88 -16.85 -27.30 -1.13
C LYS A 88 -16.16 -26.69 -2.36
N SER A 89 -15.51 -25.56 -2.15
CA SER A 89 -14.78 -24.82 -3.18
C SER A 89 -13.48 -24.26 -2.60
N PRO A 90 -12.50 -23.88 -3.43
CA PRO A 90 -11.34 -23.15 -2.95
C PRO A 90 -11.74 -21.89 -2.17
N PRO A 91 -10.99 -21.51 -1.13
CA PRO A 91 -11.36 -20.40 -0.24
C PRO A 91 -11.59 -19.05 -0.95
N ASP A 92 -10.89 -18.81 -2.04
CA ASP A 92 -11.03 -17.62 -2.88
C ASP A 92 -12.39 -17.52 -3.58
N LYS A 93 -13.05 -18.66 -3.83
CA LYS A 93 -14.36 -18.74 -4.48
C LYS A 93 -15.49 -19.00 -3.50
N LEU A 94 -15.25 -19.82 -2.49
CA LEU A 94 -16.25 -20.27 -1.53
C LEU A 94 -17.06 -19.14 -0.90
N CYS A 95 -16.38 -18.08 -0.49
CA CYS A 95 -17.04 -16.91 0.13
C CYS A 95 -17.94 -16.18 -0.87
N LEU A 96 -17.51 -16.13 -2.13
CA LEU A 96 -18.19 -15.39 -3.20
C LEU A 96 -19.48 -16.07 -3.69
N ASP A 97 -19.69 -17.34 -3.37
CA ASP A 97 -20.96 -18.04 -3.67
C ASP A 97 -22.14 -17.33 -2.98
N CYS A 98 -21.91 -16.70 -1.82
CA CYS A 98 -22.92 -15.93 -1.09
C CYS A 98 -22.63 -14.42 -1.05
N HIS A 99 -21.37 -14.04 -1.11
CA HIS A 99 -20.91 -12.65 -1.04
C HIS A 99 -20.52 -12.09 -2.42
N ALA A 100 -21.23 -12.48 -3.48
CA ALA A 100 -20.96 -12.03 -4.85
C ALA A 100 -21.03 -10.50 -5.03
N ASP A 101 -21.83 -9.82 -4.20
CA ASP A 101 -21.96 -8.36 -4.25
C ASP A 101 -20.66 -7.63 -3.89
N LEU A 102 -19.77 -8.27 -3.13
CA LEU A 102 -18.44 -7.70 -2.87
C LEU A 102 -17.63 -7.52 -4.15
N LEU A 103 -17.81 -8.38 -5.15
CA LEU A 103 -17.15 -8.23 -6.45
C LEU A 103 -17.81 -7.17 -7.32
N LYS A 104 -19.13 -6.97 -7.21
CA LYS A 104 -19.86 -5.95 -7.98
C LYS A 104 -19.53 -4.53 -7.51
N VAL A 105 -19.30 -4.38 -6.22
CA VAL A 105 -18.94 -3.09 -5.61
C VAL A 105 -17.47 -2.75 -5.85
N THR A 106 -16.66 -3.74 -6.22
CA THR A 106 -15.20 -3.63 -6.15
C THR A 106 -14.51 -4.23 -7.36
N ALA A 107 -14.67 -3.61 -8.53
CA ALA A 107 -13.54 -3.53 -9.44
C ALA A 107 -12.83 -2.19 -9.20
N PRO A 108 -12.33 -1.90 -7.98
CA PRO A 108 -11.72 -0.63 -7.69
C PRO A 108 -10.41 -0.51 -8.45
N SER A 109 -10.07 0.72 -8.84
CA SER A 109 -8.79 1.00 -9.49
C SER A 109 -7.60 0.63 -8.61
N HIS A 110 -7.82 0.62 -7.27
CA HIS A 110 -6.83 0.25 -6.27
C HIS A 110 -7.37 -0.86 -5.34
N PRO A 111 -7.39 -2.13 -5.78
CA PRO A 111 -7.79 -3.25 -4.93
C PRO A 111 -6.73 -3.55 -3.88
N HIS A 112 -7.16 -3.93 -2.67
CA HIS A 112 -6.22 -4.42 -1.67
C HIS A 112 -5.60 -5.75 -2.13
N PRO A 113 -4.26 -5.90 -2.14
CA PRO A 113 -3.61 -7.10 -2.68
C PRO A 113 -4.06 -8.42 -2.05
N ALA A 114 -4.34 -8.44 -0.72
CA ALA A 114 -4.84 -9.63 -0.06
C ALA A 114 -6.27 -9.98 -0.53
N PHE A 115 -7.13 -8.99 -0.72
CA PHE A 115 -8.48 -9.17 -1.25
C PHE A 115 -8.45 -9.64 -2.70
N ALA A 116 -7.66 -8.99 -3.56
CA ALA A 116 -7.51 -9.34 -4.97
C ALA A 116 -7.04 -10.79 -5.20
N LYS A 117 -6.29 -11.35 -4.24
CA LYS A 117 -5.81 -12.75 -4.26
C LYS A 117 -6.78 -13.72 -3.58
N GLY A 118 -7.99 -13.30 -3.22
CA GLY A 118 -8.97 -14.15 -2.54
C GLY A 118 -8.61 -14.49 -1.08
N GLY A 119 -7.75 -13.70 -0.46
CA GLY A 119 -7.27 -13.91 0.90
C GLY A 119 -8.28 -13.50 2.00
N CYS A 120 -9.56 -13.83 1.85
CA CYS A 120 -10.64 -13.43 2.78
C CYS A 120 -10.32 -13.82 4.23
N VAL A 121 -9.87 -15.05 4.44
CA VAL A 121 -9.55 -15.57 5.78
C VAL A 121 -8.26 -15.02 6.38
N THR A 122 -7.51 -14.22 5.65
CA THR A 122 -6.37 -13.49 6.23
C THR A 122 -6.84 -12.43 7.23
N CYS A 123 -7.99 -11.81 6.94
CA CYS A 123 -8.57 -10.74 7.76
C CYS A 123 -9.82 -11.18 8.52
N HIS A 124 -10.58 -12.14 7.99
CA HIS A 124 -11.84 -12.59 8.58
C HIS A 124 -11.74 -14.00 9.15
N ASP A 125 -12.44 -14.23 10.27
CA ASP A 125 -12.70 -15.59 10.78
C ASP A 125 -14.09 -16.03 10.27
N PRO A 126 -14.16 -17.06 9.40
CA PRO A 126 -15.41 -17.47 8.79
C PRO A 126 -16.40 -18.11 9.77
N HIS A 127 -15.98 -18.46 10.97
CA HIS A 127 -16.87 -19.05 11.97
C HIS A 127 -17.45 -18.00 12.92
N GLY A 128 -16.62 -17.08 13.38
CA GLY A 128 -17.03 -16.03 14.31
C GLY A 128 -15.86 -15.29 14.91
N SER A 129 -16.07 -14.08 15.37
CA SER A 129 -15.08 -13.28 16.07
C SER A 129 -15.71 -12.38 17.11
N ASP A 130 -14.88 -11.70 17.92
CA ASP A 130 -15.34 -10.70 18.87
C ASP A 130 -15.36 -9.29 18.27
N GLN A 131 -14.98 -9.18 16.98
CA GLN A 131 -14.99 -7.93 16.22
C GLN A 131 -16.14 -7.91 15.19
N PRO A 132 -16.73 -6.73 14.92
CA PRO A 132 -17.73 -6.58 13.85
C PRO A 132 -17.18 -7.08 12.50
N HIS A 133 -18.10 -7.52 11.64
CA HIS A 133 -17.77 -8.07 10.33
C HIS A 133 -16.85 -9.30 10.36
N LEU A 134 -16.80 -10.01 11.48
CA LEU A 134 -15.97 -11.21 11.68
C LEU A 134 -14.48 -10.95 11.42
N VAL A 135 -14.00 -9.73 11.67
CA VAL A 135 -12.57 -9.41 11.57
C VAL A 135 -11.83 -10.19 12.65
N ARG A 136 -10.69 -10.78 12.30
CA ARG A 136 -9.84 -11.52 13.22
C ARG A 136 -9.40 -10.63 14.38
N GLU A 137 -9.10 -11.24 15.53
CA GLU A 137 -8.77 -10.55 16.75
C GLU A 137 -7.55 -9.62 16.58
N GLY A 138 -7.64 -8.50 17.21
CA GLY A 138 -6.63 -7.47 17.27
C GLY A 138 -7.28 -6.13 17.59
N ALA A 139 -7.32 -5.76 18.88
CA ALA A 139 -7.67 -4.40 19.28
C ALA A 139 -6.73 -3.40 18.58
N ALA A 140 -7.22 -2.19 18.33
CA ALA A 140 -6.43 -1.09 17.80
C ALA A 140 -5.65 -1.42 16.50
N GLY A 141 -6.35 -1.96 15.50
CA GLY A 141 -5.76 -2.20 14.18
C GLY A 141 -4.91 -3.47 14.06
N GLY A 142 -4.93 -4.38 15.06
CA GLY A 142 -4.08 -5.56 15.13
C GLY A 142 -4.08 -6.42 13.87
N THR A 143 -5.24 -6.64 13.26
CA THR A 143 -5.35 -7.38 11.98
C THR A 143 -4.56 -6.69 10.85
N CYS A 144 -4.62 -5.35 10.78
CA CYS A 144 -3.91 -4.58 9.75
C CYS A 144 -2.40 -4.55 10.03
N PHE A 145 -2.01 -4.35 11.28
CA PHE A 145 -0.62 -4.26 11.72
C PHE A 145 0.15 -5.59 11.64
N GLY A 146 -0.54 -6.70 11.42
CA GLY A 146 0.11 -7.98 11.11
C GLY A 146 0.91 -7.97 9.80
N CYS A 147 0.62 -7.00 8.91
CA CYS A 147 1.32 -6.85 7.61
C CYS A 147 1.84 -5.42 7.39
N HIS A 148 1.25 -4.41 8.05
CA HIS A 148 1.59 -3.00 7.88
C HIS A 148 2.55 -2.51 8.99
N ASP A 149 3.75 -3.11 9.07
CA ASP A 149 4.74 -2.81 10.12
C ASP A 149 5.20 -1.34 10.12
N LYS A 150 5.37 -0.74 8.94
CA LYS A 150 5.76 0.68 8.83
C LYS A 150 4.69 1.58 9.42
N THR A 151 3.42 1.31 9.11
CA THR A 151 2.28 2.07 9.66
C THR A 151 2.12 1.81 11.16
N LYS A 152 2.37 0.58 11.60
CA LYS A 152 2.40 0.26 13.05
C LYS A 152 3.44 1.10 13.79
N ALA A 153 4.61 1.31 13.20
CA ALA A 153 5.66 2.12 13.81
C ALA A 153 5.25 3.59 14.00
N GLU A 154 4.35 4.13 13.16
CA GLU A 154 3.81 5.49 13.30
C GLU A 154 3.00 5.66 14.62
N ALA A 155 2.45 4.58 15.18
CA ALA A 155 1.68 4.63 16.42
C ALA A 155 2.51 5.02 17.66
N THR A 156 3.84 5.06 17.56
CA THR A 156 4.76 5.47 18.63
C THR A 156 5.20 6.95 18.51
N ALA A 157 4.69 7.69 17.52
CA ALA A 157 5.01 9.10 17.35
C ALA A 157 4.48 9.98 18.49
N ALA A 158 5.05 11.16 18.65
CA ALA A 158 4.68 12.08 19.73
C ALA A 158 3.22 12.55 19.65
N THR A 159 2.70 12.71 18.44
CA THR A 159 1.29 13.06 18.19
C THR A 159 0.67 11.99 17.30
N VAL A 160 -0.37 11.33 17.79
CA VAL A 160 -1.08 10.27 17.07
C VAL A 160 -2.53 10.68 16.87
N HIS A 161 -3.02 10.57 15.65
CA HIS A 161 -4.42 10.86 15.31
C HIS A 161 -5.37 9.89 16.04
N ALA A 162 -6.41 10.39 16.67
CA ALA A 162 -7.28 9.57 17.53
C ALA A 162 -7.85 8.33 16.80
N PRO A 163 -8.46 8.42 15.60
CA PRO A 163 -8.94 7.24 14.89
C PRO A 163 -7.84 6.22 14.57
N PHE A 164 -6.63 6.69 14.29
CA PHE A 164 -5.49 5.81 14.05
C PHE A 164 -5.02 5.12 15.35
N LYS A 165 -4.95 5.88 16.45
CA LYS A 165 -4.63 5.34 17.78
C LYS A 165 -5.62 4.26 18.21
N ASP A 166 -6.90 4.47 17.91
CA ASP A 166 -7.98 3.54 18.25
C ASP A 166 -8.07 2.35 17.26
N GLY A 167 -7.21 2.30 16.25
CA GLY A 167 -7.21 1.25 15.24
C GLY A 167 -8.40 1.27 14.30
N ALA A 168 -9.08 2.40 14.19
CA ALA A 168 -10.24 2.61 13.34
C ALA A 168 -9.86 2.82 11.87
N CYS A 169 -8.98 1.97 11.32
CA CYS A 169 -8.44 2.08 9.97
C CYS A 169 -9.55 2.20 8.91
N ALA A 170 -10.62 1.40 9.08
CA ALA A 170 -11.77 1.40 8.19
C ALA A 170 -12.64 2.67 8.29
N ALA A 171 -12.35 3.63 9.19
CA ALA A 171 -13.01 4.93 9.19
C ALA A 171 -12.64 5.72 7.92
N CYS A 172 -11.38 5.64 7.50
CA CYS A 172 -10.82 6.35 6.35
C CYS A 172 -10.55 5.45 5.15
N HIS A 173 -10.14 4.21 5.36
CA HIS A 173 -9.79 3.26 4.30
C HIS A 173 -10.94 2.31 3.96
N ALA A 174 -11.00 1.89 2.70
CA ALA A 174 -11.82 0.79 2.23
C ALA A 174 -10.97 -0.48 2.13
N PRO A 175 -11.05 -1.42 3.10
CA PRO A 175 -10.11 -2.53 3.20
C PRO A 175 -10.10 -3.51 2.03
N HIS A 176 -11.15 -3.54 1.24
CA HIS A 176 -11.23 -4.36 0.04
C HIS A 176 -10.66 -3.66 -1.21
N GLY A 177 -10.58 -2.33 -1.16
CA GLY A 177 -10.09 -1.47 -2.23
C GLY A 177 -11.01 -0.27 -2.48
N SER A 178 -10.52 0.72 -3.21
CA SER A 178 -11.28 1.88 -3.66
C SER A 178 -10.71 2.45 -4.97
N ASP A 179 -11.38 3.44 -5.54
CA ASP A 179 -10.87 4.17 -6.71
C ASP A 179 -9.89 5.29 -6.34
N GLN A 180 -9.57 5.42 -5.05
CA GLN A 180 -8.64 6.42 -4.56
C GLN A 180 -7.29 5.81 -4.20
N PRO A 181 -6.17 6.49 -4.49
CA PRO A 181 -4.85 6.08 -4.04
C PRO A 181 -4.83 5.85 -2.52
N GLY A 182 -4.09 4.82 -2.08
CA GLY A 182 -4.06 4.44 -0.66
C GLY A 182 -5.37 3.82 -0.15
N MET A 183 -6.28 3.47 -1.07
CA MET A 183 -7.58 2.85 -0.76
C MET A 183 -8.42 3.68 0.23
N VAL A 184 -8.34 5.00 0.19
CA VAL A 184 -9.20 5.86 1.01
C VAL A 184 -10.61 5.92 0.43
N LYS A 185 -11.61 6.18 1.29
CA LYS A 185 -13.03 6.21 0.91
C LYS A 185 -13.39 7.40 0.02
N SER A 186 -12.68 8.51 0.17
CA SER A 186 -12.92 9.74 -0.58
C SER A 186 -11.60 10.45 -0.84
N ALA A 187 -11.54 11.26 -1.89
CA ALA A 187 -10.36 12.03 -2.23
C ALA A 187 -10.23 13.31 -1.36
N GLY A 188 -8.99 13.67 -1.08
CA GLY A 188 -8.65 14.97 -0.51
C GLY A 188 -9.41 15.33 0.76
N ASP A 189 -9.83 16.57 0.86
CA ASP A 189 -10.50 17.13 2.04
C ASP A 189 -11.86 16.49 2.34
N ALA A 190 -12.52 15.93 1.33
CA ALA A 190 -13.81 15.22 1.51
C ALA A 190 -13.68 14.02 2.44
N LEU A 191 -12.49 13.44 2.59
CA LEU A 191 -12.23 12.37 3.56
C LEU A 191 -12.23 12.89 5.00
N CYS A 192 -11.75 14.10 5.22
CA CYS A 192 -11.55 14.69 6.55
C CYS A 192 -12.81 15.44 7.03
N ALA A 193 -13.53 16.04 6.11
CA ALA A 193 -14.67 16.93 6.38
C ALA A 193 -15.80 16.36 7.27
N PRO A 194 -16.14 15.06 7.21
CA PRO A 194 -17.18 14.51 8.08
C PRO A 194 -16.90 14.66 9.58
N CYS A 195 -15.63 14.72 9.97
CA CYS A 195 -15.23 14.90 11.37
C CYS A 195 -14.61 16.28 11.65
N HIS A 196 -14.02 16.90 10.62
CA HIS A 196 -13.31 18.17 10.71
C HIS A 196 -13.99 19.26 9.87
N ALA A 197 -15.28 19.46 10.07
CA ALA A 197 -16.04 20.49 9.37
C ALA A 197 -16.28 21.72 10.26
N GLY A 198 -16.38 22.89 9.63
CA GLY A 198 -16.97 24.09 10.20
C GLY A 198 -16.01 25.04 10.94
N ALA A 199 -16.63 25.91 11.73
CA ALA A 199 -15.97 27.07 12.36
C ALA A 199 -14.71 26.77 13.19
N GLN A 200 -14.59 25.56 13.75
CA GLN A 200 -13.41 25.17 14.53
C GLN A 200 -12.16 25.02 13.65
N VAL A 201 -12.32 24.41 12.46
CA VAL A 201 -11.22 24.29 11.49
C VAL A 201 -10.87 25.64 10.93
N ASP A 202 -11.89 26.45 10.59
CA ASP A 202 -11.69 27.79 10.05
C ASP A 202 -11.01 28.73 11.07
N ALA A 203 -11.37 28.65 12.35
CA ALA A 203 -10.74 29.42 13.41
C ALA A 203 -9.27 29.05 13.60
N LYS A 204 -8.92 27.77 13.52
CA LYS A 204 -7.53 27.32 13.62
C LYS A 204 -6.69 27.65 12.38
N HIS A 205 -7.35 27.88 11.24
CA HIS A 205 -6.71 28.22 9.97
C HIS A 205 -7.04 29.67 9.54
N ALA A 206 -7.47 30.53 10.49
CA ALA A 206 -7.87 31.90 10.17
C ALA A 206 -6.78 32.73 9.49
N THR A 207 -5.52 32.43 9.77
CA THR A 207 -4.33 33.05 9.16
C THR A 207 -3.81 32.31 7.94
N VAL A 208 -4.28 31.09 7.69
CA VAL A 208 -3.82 30.28 6.56
C VAL A 208 -4.87 30.36 5.45
N VAL A 209 -4.53 30.93 4.32
CA VAL A 209 -5.40 30.89 3.13
C VAL A 209 -5.39 29.47 2.59
N ARG A 210 -6.51 28.76 2.78
CA ARG A 210 -6.73 27.42 2.22
C ARG A 210 -6.88 27.42 0.68
N GLY A 211 -6.43 28.44 0.02
CA GLY A 211 -6.60 28.66 -1.42
C GLY A 211 -5.95 27.57 -2.27
N GLY A 212 -6.59 26.39 -2.32
CA GLY A 212 -6.18 25.26 -3.12
C GLY A 212 -5.25 24.25 -2.43
N LEU A 213 -4.92 24.42 -1.15
CA LEU A 213 -4.15 23.44 -0.36
C LEU A 213 -5.09 22.42 0.26
N ALA A 214 -4.75 21.14 0.11
CA ALA A 214 -5.44 20.04 0.78
C ALA A 214 -4.96 19.88 2.23
N CYS A 215 -5.80 19.32 3.11
CA CYS A 215 -5.43 19.04 4.51
C CYS A 215 -4.11 18.26 4.61
N LEU A 216 -3.95 17.28 3.74
CA LEU A 216 -2.77 16.41 3.68
C LEU A 216 -1.51 17.11 3.16
N ASP A 217 -1.62 18.33 2.69
CA ASP A 217 -0.43 19.10 2.32
C ASP A 217 0.36 19.55 3.57
N CYS A 218 -0.31 19.72 4.69
CA CYS A 218 0.31 20.11 5.96
C CYS A 218 0.24 19.04 7.03
N HIS A 219 -0.82 18.21 7.04
CA HIS A 219 -1.07 17.27 8.11
C HIS A 219 -0.77 15.82 7.71
N SER A 220 -0.21 15.04 8.66
CA SER A 220 -0.11 13.59 8.57
C SER A 220 -1.40 12.97 9.10
N PRO A 221 -2.08 12.11 8.33
CA PRO A 221 -3.36 11.54 8.76
C PRO A 221 -3.24 10.49 9.85
N HIS A 222 -2.07 9.90 10.04
CA HIS A 222 -1.85 8.85 11.03
C HIS A 222 -1.19 9.41 12.29
N ALA A 223 0.00 9.95 12.16
CA ALA A 223 0.79 10.40 13.28
C ALA A 223 1.92 11.34 12.83
N SER A 224 2.48 12.09 13.76
CA SER A 224 3.57 13.01 13.50
C SER A 224 4.45 13.19 14.75
N ALA A 225 5.70 13.57 14.54
CA ALA A 225 6.57 14.02 15.62
C ALA A 225 6.20 15.43 16.11
N SER A 226 5.49 16.20 15.28
CA SER A 226 5.09 17.58 15.56
C SER A 226 3.67 17.66 16.12
N ALA A 227 3.38 18.70 16.89
CA ALA A 227 2.05 19.01 17.38
C ALA A 227 1.05 19.19 16.21
N ASN A 228 -0.24 19.01 16.50
CA ASN A 228 -1.33 19.14 15.53
C ASN A 228 -1.19 18.27 14.27
N LEU A 229 -0.46 17.16 14.37
CA LEU A 229 -0.18 16.25 13.25
C LEU A 229 0.50 16.95 12.06
N LEU A 230 1.21 18.03 12.28
CA LEU A 230 1.97 18.65 11.22
C LEU A 230 3.04 17.68 10.73
N ARG A 231 3.16 17.51 9.45
CA ARG A 231 4.19 16.65 8.85
C ARG A 231 5.57 17.17 9.19
N ALA A 232 6.51 16.28 9.41
CA ALA A 232 7.92 16.62 9.43
C ALA A 232 8.28 17.23 8.07
N GLY A 233 9.06 18.34 8.11
CA GLY A 233 9.47 19.03 6.90
C GLY A 233 8.60 20.25 6.52
N ALA A 234 7.77 20.77 7.44
CA ALA A 234 7.28 22.13 7.28
C ALA A 234 8.45 23.12 7.36
N HIS A 235 8.50 24.07 6.46
CA HIS A 235 9.47 25.17 6.53
C HIS A 235 9.28 25.93 7.84
N ALA A 236 10.35 26.34 8.52
CA ALA A 236 10.24 26.97 9.83
C ALA A 236 9.28 28.18 9.85
N PRO A 237 9.33 29.15 8.91
CA PRO A 237 8.37 30.23 8.87
C PRO A 237 6.92 29.78 8.74
N VAL A 238 6.67 28.71 7.97
CA VAL A 238 5.32 28.15 7.81
C VAL A 238 4.84 27.49 9.10
N ALA A 239 5.71 26.72 9.76
CA ALA A 239 5.38 26.06 11.02
C ALA A 239 5.09 27.09 12.14
N GLU A 240 5.72 28.26 12.08
CA GLU A 240 5.56 29.38 13.03
C GLU A 240 4.42 30.32 12.61
N GLY A 241 3.81 30.14 11.44
CA GLY A 241 2.73 31.01 10.93
C GLY A 241 3.20 32.36 10.40
N GLN A 242 4.50 32.50 10.09
CA GLN A 242 5.12 33.71 9.58
C GLN A 242 4.89 33.86 8.07
N CYS A 243 3.64 33.97 7.67
CA CYS A 243 3.26 34.02 6.26
C CYS A 243 3.81 35.28 5.56
N ASP A 244 3.89 36.39 6.31
CA ASP A 244 4.41 37.69 5.89
C ASP A 244 5.93 37.72 5.62
N ALA A 245 6.64 36.71 6.08
CA ALA A 245 8.05 36.53 5.72
C ALA A 245 8.27 36.35 4.21
N CYS A 246 7.25 35.81 3.54
CA CYS A 246 7.35 35.47 2.11
C CYS A 246 6.23 36.12 1.28
N HIS A 247 5.04 36.33 1.83
CA HIS A 247 3.87 36.78 1.12
C HIS A 247 3.47 38.22 1.45
N VAL A 248 3.02 38.95 0.44
CA VAL A 248 2.34 40.23 0.65
C VAL A 248 1.04 39.96 1.40
N MET A 249 0.82 40.70 2.49
CA MET A 249 -0.40 40.57 3.30
C MET A 249 -1.49 41.49 2.80
N THR A 250 -2.65 40.93 2.45
CA THR A 250 -3.85 41.65 2.02
C THR A 250 -4.99 41.36 2.97
N ALA A 251 -5.48 42.43 3.66
CA ALA A 251 -6.52 42.28 4.68
C ALA A 251 -6.18 41.24 5.77
N GLY A 252 -4.93 41.16 6.19
CA GLY A 252 -4.46 40.22 7.21
C GLY A 252 -4.28 38.76 6.72
N LYS A 253 -4.38 38.52 5.43
CA LYS A 253 -4.19 37.19 4.81
C LYS A 253 -3.05 37.22 3.81
N PRO A 254 -2.28 36.14 3.70
CA PRO A 254 -1.21 36.04 2.71
C PRO A 254 -1.81 35.98 1.31
N ALA A 255 -1.35 36.86 0.43
CA ALA A 255 -1.67 36.86 -0.98
C ALA A 255 -0.78 35.85 -1.73
N LYS A 256 -1.10 35.56 -3.00
CA LYS A 256 -0.21 34.77 -3.87
C LYS A 256 1.06 35.54 -4.24
N GLU A 257 1.00 36.87 -4.12
CA GLU A 257 2.12 37.74 -4.39
C GLU A 257 3.19 37.61 -3.31
N LEU A 258 4.42 37.49 -3.75
CA LEU A 258 5.57 37.37 -2.87
C LEU A 258 6.14 38.76 -2.56
N THR A 259 6.73 38.92 -1.38
CA THR A 259 7.41 40.16 -0.95
C THR A 259 8.62 40.44 -1.81
N GLU A 260 9.24 39.41 -2.36
CA GLU A 260 10.40 39.52 -3.25
C GLU A 260 10.40 38.36 -4.26
N LYS A 261 11.09 38.51 -5.38
CA LYS A 261 11.21 37.48 -6.40
C LYS A 261 12.15 36.34 -5.98
N VAL A 262 11.83 35.11 -6.36
CA VAL A 262 12.77 33.98 -6.30
C VAL A 262 13.86 34.22 -7.36
N PRO A 263 15.16 34.00 -7.06
CA PRO A 263 15.73 33.39 -5.84
C PRO A 263 16.02 34.35 -4.70
N ALA A 264 15.95 35.68 -4.89
CA ALA A 264 16.33 36.67 -3.88
C ALA A 264 15.60 36.46 -2.55
N LEU A 265 14.28 36.17 -2.60
CA LEU A 265 13.47 35.86 -1.43
C LEU A 265 14.06 34.71 -0.59
N CYS A 266 14.48 33.63 -1.23
CA CYS A 266 15.05 32.48 -0.53
C CYS A 266 16.44 32.79 0.04
N ILE A 267 17.28 33.45 -0.75
CA ILE A 267 18.67 33.78 -0.42
C ILE A 267 18.73 34.80 0.74
N GLY A 268 17.69 35.59 0.96
CA GLY A 268 17.58 36.48 2.10
C GLY A 268 17.81 35.81 3.46
N CYS A 269 17.35 34.54 3.59
CA CYS A 269 17.57 33.74 4.79
C CYS A 269 18.60 32.61 4.56
N HIS A 270 18.67 32.07 3.35
CA HIS A 270 19.61 31.02 2.98
C HIS A 270 20.89 31.59 2.37
N GLU A 271 21.64 32.32 3.18
CA GLU A 271 22.87 33.01 2.73
C GLU A 271 23.95 32.07 2.24
N ASP A 272 23.98 30.82 2.74
CA ASP A 272 24.89 29.76 2.28
C ASP A 272 24.64 29.35 0.83
N LYS A 273 23.51 29.76 0.25
CA LYS A 273 23.17 29.56 -1.15
C LYS A 273 23.51 30.74 -2.06
N LYS A 274 24.04 31.84 -1.49
CA LYS A 274 24.60 32.91 -2.32
C LYS A 274 25.76 32.36 -3.16
N GLY A 275 25.82 32.75 -4.42
CA GLY A 275 26.93 32.37 -5.30
C GLY A 275 26.87 30.97 -5.89
N LEU A 276 25.73 30.30 -5.87
CA LEU A 276 25.58 29.00 -6.57
C LEU A 276 25.94 29.11 -8.06
N GLY A 277 25.61 30.21 -8.72
CA GLY A 277 25.99 30.48 -10.11
C GLY A 277 27.50 30.75 -10.34
N THR A 278 28.30 30.81 -9.29
CA THR A 278 29.76 31.00 -9.40
C THR A 278 30.57 29.72 -9.15
N LYS A 279 29.92 28.62 -8.90
CA LYS A 279 30.58 27.32 -8.73
C LYS A 279 31.21 26.86 -10.02
N THR A 280 32.36 26.16 -9.91
CA THR A 280 33.10 25.63 -11.07
C THR A 280 32.28 24.68 -11.90
N VAL A 281 31.50 23.83 -11.25
CA VAL A 281 30.54 22.91 -11.88
C VAL A 281 29.15 23.28 -11.38
N GLN A 282 28.33 23.81 -12.27
CA GLN A 282 26.99 24.28 -11.96
C GLN A 282 25.94 23.19 -12.18
N HIS A 283 24.91 23.16 -11.34
CA HIS A 283 23.68 22.48 -11.62
C HIS A 283 22.67 23.51 -12.14
N PRO A 284 22.28 23.46 -13.40
CA PRO A 284 21.53 24.55 -14.03
C PRO A 284 20.31 25.01 -13.24
N PRO A 285 19.37 24.15 -12.75
CA PRO A 285 18.24 24.62 -11.99
C PRO A 285 18.63 25.42 -10.72
N ALA A 286 19.71 25.03 -10.06
CA ALA A 286 20.18 25.73 -8.86
C ALA A 286 20.90 27.03 -9.20
N SER A 287 21.74 27.06 -10.25
CA SER A 287 22.46 28.28 -10.70
C SER A 287 21.52 29.32 -11.27
N ASP A 288 20.44 28.89 -11.92
CA ASP A 288 19.44 29.76 -12.55
C ASP A 288 18.41 30.28 -11.53
N GLY A 289 18.48 29.81 -10.28
CA GLY A 289 17.58 30.22 -9.20
C GLY A 289 16.20 29.54 -9.24
N SER A 290 16.06 28.44 -9.99
CA SER A 290 14.83 27.64 -10.08
C SER A 290 14.63 26.77 -8.83
N CYS A 291 14.72 27.37 -7.65
CA CYS A 291 14.63 26.67 -6.36
C CYS A 291 13.36 25.83 -6.24
N LEU A 292 12.26 26.38 -6.77
CA LEU A 292 10.93 25.77 -6.70
C LEU A 292 10.74 24.58 -7.66
N ASP A 293 11.69 24.25 -8.51
CA ASP A 293 11.60 23.04 -9.31
C ASP A 293 11.79 21.79 -8.44
N CYS A 294 12.62 21.90 -7.42
CA CYS A 294 12.95 20.80 -6.50
C CYS A 294 12.32 20.95 -5.11
N HIS A 295 12.16 22.18 -4.63
CA HIS A 295 11.70 22.46 -3.26
C HIS A 295 10.26 22.96 -3.22
N ASP A 296 9.51 22.54 -2.21
CA ASP A 296 8.25 23.17 -1.80
C ASP A 296 8.53 24.04 -0.58
N PRO A 297 8.40 25.40 -0.71
CA PRO A 297 8.74 26.32 0.37
C PRO A 297 7.77 26.25 1.55
N HIS A 298 6.59 25.71 1.37
CA HIS A 298 5.66 25.50 2.47
C HIS A 298 5.97 24.20 3.18
N ARG A 299 6.18 23.10 2.41
CA ARG A 299 6.38 21.77 2.94
C ARG A 299 6.90 20.80 1.89
N GLY A 300 8.00 20.15 2.19
CA GLY A 300 8.50 19.05 1.37
C GLY A 300 7.86 17.72 1.71
N HIS A 301 7.90 16.81 0.75
CA HIS A 301 7.54 15.41 0.94
C HIS A 301 8.71 14.55 1.42
N ALA A 302 9.92 15.11 1.41
CA ALA A 302 11.16 14.51 1.87
C ALA A 302 12.00 15.54 2.64
N GLU A 303 13.16 15.10 3.16
CA GLU A 303 14.12 16.01 3.81
C GLU A 303 14.47 17.20 2.93
N ALA A 304 14.87 18.29 3.55
CA ALA A 304 15.21 19.54 2.89
C ALA A 304 14.09 20.13 2.02
N LEU A 305 12.83 19.91 2.38
CA LEU A 305 11.65 20.43 1.67
C LEU A 305 11.57 20.00 0.20
N LEU A 306 12.09 18.85 -0.16
CA LEU A 306 11.97 18.34 -1.52
C LEU A 306 10.50 18.01 -1.85
N LYS A 307 10.08 18.31 -3.08
CA LYS A 307 8.72 18.06 -3.58
C LYS A 307 8.37 16.59 -3.62
N ASP A 308 9.36 15.71 -3.82
CA ASP A 308 9.19 14.29 -3.85
C ASP A 308 10.44 13.59 -3.30
N LYS A 309 10.39 12.27 -3.17
CA LYS A 309 11.54 11.45 -2.80
C LYS A 309 12.64 11.62 -3.85
N PRO A 310 13.92 11.64 -3.44
CA PRO A 310 15.02 11.94 -4.35
C PRO A 310 15.04 11.12 -5.63
N VAL A 311 14.72 9.82 -5.58
CA VAL A 311 14.68 8.96 -6.76
C VAL A 311 13.66 9.46 -7.79
N ALA A 312 12.45 9.78 -7.35
CA ALA A 312 11.40 10.27 -8.25
C ALA A 312 11.70 11.70 -8.73
N LEU A 313 12.14 12.56 -7.80
CA LEU A 313 12.44 13.94 -8.11
C LEU A 313 13.60 14.07 -9.09
N CYS A 314 14.75 13.47 -8.80
CA CYS A 314 15.91 13.53 -9.69
C CYS A 314 15.64 12.82 -11.03
N GLY A 315 14.97 11.67 -10.97
CA GLY A 315 14.60 10.88 -12.14
C GLY A 315 13.58 11.55 -13.07
N SER A 316 12.93 12.65 -12.65
CA SER A 316 12.04 13.42 -13.52
C SER A 316 12.76 14.16 -14.65
N CYS A 317 14.07 14.41 -14.47
CA CYS A 317 14.94 15.07 -15.43
C CYS A 317 16.13 14.20 -15.85
N HIS A 318 16.55 13.27 -14.99
CA HIS A 318 17.66 12.35 -15.21
C HIS A 318 17.11 10.96 -15.62
N ASP A 319 16.84 10.77 -16.91
CA ASP A 319 16.23 9.53 -17.43
C ASP A 319 17.05 8.26 -17.17
N ASP A 320 18.37 8.38 -17.03
CA ASP A 320 19.28 7.29 -16.71
C ASP A 320 19.07 6.72 -15.31
N VAL A 321 18.58 7.50 -14.35
CA VAL A 321 18.29 7.05 -12.98
C VAL A 321 17.28 5.89 -12.98
N ALA A 322 16.20 6.02 -13.74
CA ALA A 322 15.17 4.99 -13.82
C ALA A 322 15.68 3.71 -14.51
N ALA A 323 16.57 3.85 -15.50
CA ALA A 323 17.20 2.73 -16.17
C ALA A 323 18.20 2.01 -15.25
N ASP A 324 19.02 2.77 -14.55
CA ASP A 324 20.03 2.24 -13.63
C ASP A 324 19.43 1.46 -12.47
N LEU A 325 18.28 1.87 -11.96
CA LEU A 325 17.58 1.15 -10.88
C LEU A 325 17.02 -0.23 -11.30
N LYS A 326 16.93 -0.51 -12.59
CA LYS A 326 16.46 -1.80 -13.12
C LYS A 326 17.59 -2.81 -13.37
N LYS A 327 18.84 -2.40 -13.23
CA LYS A 327 19.98 -3.28 -13.45
C LYS A 327 20.11 -4.36 -12.37
N PRO A 328 20.74 -5.50 -12.67
CA PRO A 328 20.87 -6.62 -11.73
C PRO A 328 21.59 -6.27 -10.43
N VAL A 329 22.55 -5.36 -10.51
CA VAL A 329 23.33 -4.92 -9.34
C VAL A 329 23.19 -3.43 -9.19
N VAL A 330 22.60 -2.98 -8.11
CA VAL A 330 22.38 -1.56 -7.82
C VAL A 330 23.10 -1.21 -6.52
N HIS A 331 23.89 -0.14 -6.55
CA HIS A 331 24.54 0.37 -5.34
C HIS A 331 23.52 0.83 -4.33
N ARG A 332 23.62 0.37 -3.08
CA ARG A 332 22.57 0.58 -2.08
C ARG A 332 22.25 2.06 -1.83
N ALA A 333 23.26 2.91 -1.70
CA ALA A 333 23.06 4.34 -1.50
C ALA A 333 22.28 4.97 -2.68
N PHE A 334 22.50 4.50 -3.90
CA PHE A 334 21.76 4.94 -5.08
C PHE A 334 20.33 4.41 -5.06
N ALA A 335 20.13 3.13 -4.75
CA ALA A 335 18.79 2.53 -4.61
C ALA A 335 17.94 3.20 -3.53
N ASP A 336 18.57 3.61 -2.43
CA ASP A 336 17.93 4.31 -1.31
C ASP A 336 17.70 5.81 -1.59
N GLY A 337 18.08 6.32 -2.78
CA GLY A 337 17.89 7.72 -3.17
C GLY A 337 18.84 8.69 -2.49
N GLN A 338 19.97 8.22 -1.97
CA GLN A 338 20.96 9.05 -1.27
C GLN A 338 21.88 9.83 -2.24
N CYS A 339 21.30 10.43 -3.26
CA CYS A 339 22.03 11.15 -4.31
C CYS A 339 22.96 12.23 -3.74
N ALA A 340 22.45 13.01 -2.79
CA ALA A 340 23.19 14.06 -2.12
C ALA A 340 24.31 13.56 -1.19
N SER A 341 24.46 12.26 -0.96
CA SER A 341 25.62 11.71 -0.22
C SER A 341 26.90 11.81 -1.04
N CYS A 342 26.77 11.69 -2.36
CA CYS A 342 27.88 11.75 -3.30
C CYS A 342 27.94 13.03 -4.12
N HIS A 343 26.78 13.62 -4.44
CA HIS A 343 26.68 14.77 -5.31
C HIS A 343 26.40 16.08 -4.56
N ALA A 344 27.05 17.15 -4.97
CA ALA A 344 26.77 18.54 -4.55
C ALA A 344 25.66 19.11 -5.44
N VAL A 345 24.41 18.72 -5.13
CA VAL A 345 23.22 18.91 -5.98
C VAL A 345 22.88 20.37 -6.31
N HIS A 346 23.44 21.33 -5.61
CA HIS A 346 23.26 22.75 -5.89
C HIS A 346 24.41 23.37 -6.71
N GLY A 347 25.47 22.61 -6.97
CA GLY A 347 26.70 23.07 -7.62
C GLY A 347 27.92 22.73 -6.77
N GLY A 348 29.05 22.49 -7.39
CA GLY A 348 30.28 22.06 -6.72
C GLY A 348 31.54 22.42 -7.49
N ASP A 349 32.67 21.91 -7.00
CA ASP A 349 33.97 22.21 -7.56
C ASP A 349 34.61 20.98 -8.22
N HIS A 350 33.92 19.85 -8.21
CA HIS A 350 34.34 18.61 -8.84
C HIS A 350 33.43 18.20 -10.00
N ASP A 351 34.02 17.62 -11.03
CA ASP A 351 33.31 17.11 -12.22
C ASP A 351 32.09 16.22 -11.83
N LYS A 352 31.03 16.30 -12.62
CA LYS A 352 29.76 15.60 -12.37
C LYS A 352 29.14 15.91 -11.00
N LEU A 353 29.37 17.11 -10.49
CA LEU A 353 28.88 17.57 -9.18
C LEU A 353 29.28 16.65 -8.01
N LYS A 354 30.40 15.96 -8.07
CA LYS A 354 30.89 15.16 -6.94
C LYS A 354 31.29 16.08 -5.78
N LYS A 355 31.06 15.63 -4.55
CA LYS A 355 31.42 16.39 -3.33
C LYS A 355 32.92 16.46 -3.10
N THR A 356 33.63 15.39 -3.45
CA THR A 356 35.07 15.25 -3.30
C THR A 356 35.64 14.42 -4.45
N ALA A 357 36.94 14.26 -4.50
CA ALA A 357 37.59 13.34 -5.43
C ALA A 357 37.09 11.90 -5.24
N ASP A 358 37.01 11.12 -6.33
CA ASP A 358 36.35 9.82 -6.39
C ASP A 358 36.76 8.86 -5.27
N GLY A 359 38.05 8.69 -5.06
CA GLY A 359 38.54 7.74 -4.08
C GLY A 359 38.23 8.15 -2.63
N GLU A 360 38.28 9.44 -2.32
CA GLU A 360 37.94 9.95 -0.99
C GLU A 360 36.45 9.79 -0.70
N MET A 361 35.63 10.09 -1.69
CA MET A 361 34.18 9.93 -1.60
C MET A 361 33.80 8.47 -1.30
N CYS A 362 34.36 7.53 -2.04
CA CYS A 362 34.09 6.09 -1.83
C CYS A 362 34.55 5.60 -0.47
N LEU A 363 35.80 5.93 -0.10
CA LEU A 363 36.42 5.45 1.14
C LEU A 363 35.85 6.13 2.40
N GLY A 364 35.10 7.22 2.25
CA GLY A 364 34.34 7.84 3.34
C GLY A 364 33.31 6.90 3.96
N CYS A 365 32.71 6.01 3.15
CA CYS A 365 31.78 4.98 3.59
C CYS A 365 32.43 3.60 3.66
N HIS A 366 33.32 3.25 2.71
CA HIS A 366 34.00 1.98 2.65
C HIS A 366 35.28 1.96 3.52
N LYS A 367 35.13 2.24 4.82
CA LYS A 367 36.22 2.40 5.79
C LYS A 367 37.08 1.15 5.96
N GLU A 368 36.49 -0.04 5.95
CA GLU A 368 37.18 -1.30 6.04
C GLU A 368 38.08 -1.51 4.82
N LEU A 369 37.61 -1.16 3.64
CA LEU A 369 38.44 -1.22 2.42
C LEU A 369 39.61 -0.20 2.51
N ALA A 370 39.34 1.01 3.01
CA ALA A 370 40.39 2.01 3.24
C ALA A 370 41.48 1.48 4.15
N THR A 371 41.13 0.84 5.26
CA THR A 371 42.07 0.21 6.20
C THR A 371 42.87 -0.90 5.54
N ARG A 372 42.19 -1.76 4.75
CA ARG A 372 42.87 -2.84 4.02
C ARG A 372 43.88 -2.31 3.01
N ILE A 373 43.53 -1.29 2.24
CA ILE A 373 44.42 -0.64 1.28
C ILE A 373 45.63 -0.04 2.00
N ALA A 374 45.46 0.61 3.14
CA ALA A 374 46.52 1.24 3.90
C ALA A 374 47.48 0.23 4.54
N SER A 375 47.03 -0.96 4.93
CA SER A 375 47.81 -1.96 5.67
C SER A 375 48.39 -3.07 4.78
N ALA A 376 47.96 -3.18 3.53
CA ALA A 376 48.41 -4.27 2.64
C ALA A 376 49.86 -4.07 2.15
N LYS A 377 50.65 -5.14 2.19
CA LYS A 377 52.05 -5.13 1.68
C LYS A 377 52.15 -4.93 0.16
N GLY A 378 51.10 -5.29 -0.57
CA GLY A 378 50.95 -5.10 -2.02
C GLY A 378 49.56 -4.66 -2.35
N VAL A 379 49.42 -3.52 -2.98
CA VAL A 379 48.13 -2.93 -3.39
C VAL A 379 48.13 -2.79 -4.89
N HIS A 380 47.05 -3.22 -5.52
CA HIS A 380 46.84 -3.02 -6.96
C HIS A 380 46.94 -1.53 -7.31
N PRO A 381 47.75 -1.13 -8.31
CA PRO A 381 48.06 0.28 -8.56
C PRO A 381 46.85 1.25 -8.67
N PRO A 382 45.76 0.89 -9.34
CA PRO A 382 44.56 1.74 -9.33
C PRO A 382 43.95 1.91 -7.93
N ALA A 383 43.92 0.86 -7.11
CA ALA A 383 43.40 0.94 -5.75
C ALA A 383 44.32 1.80 -4.84
N ALA A 384 45.64 1.68 -5.00
CA ALA A 384 46.63 2.50 -4.31
C ALA A 384 46.46 3.99 -4.65
N LYS A 385 46.12 4.31 -5.90
CA LYS A 385 45.79 5.66 -6.38
C LYS A 385 44.36 6.11 -6.08
N LYS A 386 43.57 5.25 -5.43
CA LYS A 386 42.14 5.47 -5.17
C LYS A 386 41.30 5.73 -6.44
N ASP A 387 41.74 5.20 -7.58
CA ASP A 387 41.07 5.31 -8.89
C ASP A 387 40.00 4.21 -9.03
N CYS A 388 38.95 4.33 -8.20
CA CYS A 388 37.92 3.28 -8.04
C CYS A 388 37.05 3.16 -9.30
N LEU A 389 36.72 4.30 -9.94
CA LEU A 389 35.82 4.36 -11.09
C LEU A 389 36.46 3.80 -12.37
N ARG A 390 37.74 3.44 -12.35
CA ARG A 390 38.37 2.74 -13.46
C ARG A 390 37.78 1.33 -13.69
N CYS A 391 37.26 0.72 -12.60
CA CYS A 391 36.72 -0.63 -12.61
C CYS A 391 35.28 -0.72 -12.13
N HIS A 392 34.86 0.20 -11.27
CA HIS A 392 33.54 0.18 -10.66
C HIS A 392 32.62 1.24 -11.28
N VAL A 393 31.35 0.87 -11.48
CA VAL A 393 30.27 1.79 -11.85
C VAL A 393 29.49 2.13 -10.58
N PRO A 394 29.43 3.43 -10.17
CA PRO A 394 28.97 3.80 -8.82
C PRO A 394 27.45 3.69 -8.60
N HIS A 395 26.66 3.72 -9.66
CA HIS A 395 25.19 3.66 -9.53
C HIS A 395 24.70 2.21 -9.63
N SER A 396 25.01 1.53 -10.72
CA SER A 396 24.51 0.20 -11.00
C SER A 396 25.34 -0.49 -12.07
N GLY A 397 25.30 -1.81 -12.14
CA GLY A 397 26.03 -2.60 -13.11
C GLY A 397 25.32 -3.92 -13.45
N ASP A 398 25.85 -4.59 -14.49
CA ASP A 398 25.29 -5.88 -14.93
C ASP A 398 26.00 -7.06 -14.26
N ARG A 399 27.08 -6.81 -13.52
CA ARG A 399 27.91 -7.84 -12.87
C ARG A 399 28.10 -7.51 -11.39
N PRO A 400 28.03 -8.51 -10.51
CA PRO A 400 28.41 -8.32 -9.11
C PRO A 400 29.91 -7.94 -9.00
N HIS A 401 30.23 -7.19 -7.98
CA HIS A 401 31.60 -6.71 -7.69
C HIS A 401 32.47 -7.79 -7.11
#